data_38943c4444c5eedf9bc9584715af02cb
#
_entry.id   38943c4444c5eedf9bc9584715af02cb
#
_cell.length_a   1.000
_cell.length_b   1.000
_cell.length_c   1.000
_cell.angle_alpha   90.00
_cell.angle_beta   90.00
_cell.angle_gamma   90.00
#
_symmetry.space_group_name_H-M   'P 1'
#
loop_
_entity.id
_entity.type
_entity.pdbx_description
1 polymer ?
#
loop_
_entity_poly.entity_id
_entity_poly.type
_entity_poly.pdbx_seq_one_letter_code
_entity_poly.pdbx_strand_id
1 'polypeptide(L)'
;MISVLQPLGRTFLSFLTVTGRLAIFTGNAVSHCVRPPFYPRMILRQMVDIGYYSLPVVGLTAIFTGMVLALQSYTGFARFSAESAIPNVVVVSITRELGPVLAGLMVAGRVGAAMAAEIGTMRVTEQIDALTTLATNPFKYLIAPRLLAGTAVLPLLVLIADIIGVFGGYLVSVYKLGFNGATYISNTLEFLEVQDVVSGLVKAAVFGFLIALMGCYNGYHSRGGAQGVGAATTNAVVSASILILSFNYLITELFFAR
;
A
#
# COMPACT_ATOMS: atom_id res chain seq x y z
N MET A 1 10.75 37.39 -23.53
CA MET A 1 11.04 36.84 -22.18
C MET A 1 9.77 36.56 -21.35
N ILE A 2 8.76 37.40 -21.37
CA ILE A 2 7.50 37.24 -20.61
C ILE A 2 6.69 36.00 -21.07
N SER A 3 6.73 35.66 -22.37
CA SER A 3 5.97 34.51 -22.92
C SER A 3 6.43 33.13 -22.45
N VAL A 4 7.68 32.97 -22.00
CA VAL A 4 8.22 31.70 -21.48
C VAL A 4 7.96 31.58 -19.99
N LEU A 5 7.87 32.67 -19.24
CA LEU A 5 7.59 32.68 -17.82
C LEU A 5 6.12 32.36 -17.51
N GLN A 6 5.21 32.73 -18.42
CA GLN A 6 3.76 32.50 -18.23
C GLN A 6 3.36 31.03 -18.17
N PRO A 7 3.82 30.09 -19.05
CA PRO A 7 3.52 28.69 -18.92
C PRO A 7 4.16 28.07 -17.66
N LEU A 8 5.39 28.49 -17.30
CA LEU A 8 6.06 28.02 -16.07
C LEU A 8 5.27 28.40 -14.82
N GLY A 9 4.84 29.69 -14.75
CA GLY A 9 4.01 30.17 -13.64
C GLY A 9 2.66 29.46 -13.56
N ARG A 10 2.01 29.19 -14.70
CA ARG A 10 0.75 28.45 -14.75
C ARG A 10 0.92 27.00 -14.25
N THR A 11 1.98 26.32 -14.68
CA THR A 11 2.27 24.95 -14.24
C THR A 11 2.54 24.90 -12.73
N PHE A 12 3.33 25.84 -12.21
CA PHE A 12 3.62 25.94 -10.78
C PHE A 12 2.37 26.23 -9.95
N LEU A 13 1.54 27.19 -10.37
CA LEU A 13 0.26 27.47 -9.70
C LEU A 13 -0.71 26.29 -9.77
N SER A 14 -0.75 25.57 -10.88
CA SER A 14 -1.55 24.36 -11.03
C SER A 14 -1.09 23.28 -10.05
N PHE A 15 0.21 23.07 -9.93
CA PHE A 15 0.79 22.12 -8.96
C PHE A 15 0.42 22.49 -7.52
N LEU A 16 0.59 23.77 -7.15
CA LEU A 16 0.19 24.25 -5.81
C LEU A 16 -1.31 24.07 -5.54
N THR A 17 -2.13 24.29 -6.55
CA THR A 17 -3.59 24.12 -6.43
C THR A 17 -3.97 22.65 -6.20
N VAL A 18 -3.37 21.72 -6.94
CA VAL A 18 -3.61 20.28 -6.76
C VAL A 18 -3.14 19.81 -5.38
N THR A 19 -1.92 20.21 -5.00
CA THR A 19 -1.36 19.86 -3.67
C THR A 19 -2.20 20.46 -2.54
N GLY A 20 -2.64 21.71 -2.67
CA GLY A 20 -3.50 22.37 -1.69
C GLY A 20 -4.86 21.68 -1.53
N ARG A 21 -5.50 21.29 -2.65
CA ARG A 21 -6.76 20.52 -2.61
C ARG A 21 -6.59 19.16 -1.92
N LEU A 22 -5.50 18.44 -2.23
CA LEU A 22 -5.20 17.17 -1.58
C LEU A 22 -4.95 17.36 -0.09
N ALA A 23 -4.21 18.39 0.32
CA ALA A 23 -3.95 18.68 1.73
C ALA A 23 -5.24 19.01 2.50
N ILE A 24 -6.12 19.84 1.93
CA ILE A 24 -7.43 20.15 2.55
C ILE A 24 -8.29 18.89 2.65
N PHE A 25 -8.34 18.09 1.60
CA PHE A 25 -9.08 16.82 1.62
C PHE A 25 -8.56 15.88 2.69
N THR A 26 -7.23 15.71 2.78
CA THR A 26 -6.57 14.88 3.80
C THR A 26 -6.86 15.39 5.21
N GLY A 27 -6.75 16.69 5.44
CA GLY A 27 -7.05 17.30 6.73
C GLY A 27 -8.49 17.07 7.17
N ASN A 28 -9.45 17.23 6.25
CA ASN A 28 -10.86 16.93 6.49
C ASN A 28 -11.07 15.45 6.78
N ALA A 29 -10.48 14.56 5.97
CA ALA A 29 -10.61 13.11 6.13
C ALA A 29 -10.07 12.65 7.50
N VAL A 30 -8.86 13.07 7.87
CA VAL A 30 -8.23 12.74 9.16
C VAL A 30 -9.02 13.32 10.32
N SER A 31 -9.49 14.58 10.23
CA SER A 31 -10.34 15.20 11.26
C SER A 31 -11.60 14.37 11.54
N HIS A 32 -12.21 13.80 10.51
CA HIS A 32 -13.41 12.98 10.65
C HIS A 32 -13.11 11.54 11.09
N CYS A 33 -11.89 11.05 10.97
CA CYS A 33 -11.47 9.77 11.56
C CYS A 33 -11.42 9.80 13.10
N VAL A 34 -11.18 10.98 13.71
CA VAL A 34 -11.01 11.11 15.16
C VAL A 34 -12.32 11.55 15.86
N ARG A 35 -13.24 12.21 15.15
CA ARG A 35 -14.47 12.76 15.74
C ARG A 35 -15.63 11.76 15.69
N PRO A 36 -16.38 11.54 16.79
CA PRO A 36 -17.59 10.74 16.78
C PRO A 36 -18.71 11.39 15.93
N PRO A 37 -19.69 10.63 15.41
CA PRO A 37 -19.94 9.20 15.60
C PRO A 37 -19.07 8.30 14.73
N PHE A 38 -18.73 7.10 15.26
CA PHE A 38 -18.03 6.07 14.50
C PHE A 38 -19.03 5.05 13.96
N TYR A 39 -18.75 4.50 12.77
CA TYR A 39 -19.57 3.47 12.13
C TYR A 39 -18.84 2.12 12.11
N PRO A 40 -18.79 1.37 13.24
CA PRO A 40 -17.96 0.17 13.35
C PRO A 40 -18.33 -0.92 12.34
N ARG A 41 -19.60 -1.08 12.02
CA ARG A 41 -20.04 -2.03 10.99
C ARG A 41 -19.46 -1.73 9.61
N MET A 42 -19.34 -0.46 9.25
CA MET A 42 -18.76 -0.07 7.96
C MET A 42 -17.25 -0.26 7.96
N ILE A 43 -16.58 0.05 9.07
CA ILE A 43 -15.14 -0.19 9.22
C ILE A 43 -14.86 -1.69 9.07
N LEU A 44 -15.56 -2.54 9.80
CA LEU A 44 -15.38 -4.01 9.70
C LEU A 44 -15.65 -4.55 8.29
N ARG A 45 -16.70 -4.06 7.62
CA ARG A 45 -16.96 -4.44 6.23
C ARG A 45 -15.80 -4.05 5.31
N GLN A 46 -15.31 -2.84 5.42
CA GLN A 46 -14.15 -2.37 4.65
C GLN A 46 -12.88 -3.16 5.01
N MET A 47 -12.69 -3.56 6.27
CA MET A 47 -11.57 -4.42 6.67
C MET A 47 -11.61 -5.78 5.98
N VAL A 48 -12.79 -6.38 5.84
CA VAL A 48 -12.97 -7.64 5.10
C VAL A 48 -12.72 -7.43 3.61
N ASP A 49 -13.28 -6.37 3.02
CA ASP A 49 -13.14 -6.07 1.59
C ASP A 49 -11.68 -5.78 1.20
N ILE A 50 -10.93 -5.08 2.04
CA ILE A 50 -9.52 -4.78 1.82
C ILE A 50 -8.66 -6.01 2.13
N GLY A 51 -8.87 -6.66 3.27
CA GLY A 51 -8.03 -7.75 3.78
C GLY A 51 -8.29 -9.07 3.10
N TYR A 52 -9.42 -9.67 3.41
CA TYR A 52 -9.74 -11.03 3.00
C TYR A 52 -9.68 -11.25 1.48
N TYR A 53 -10.29 -10.36 0.72
CA TYR A 53 -10.27 -10.49 -0.74
C TYR A 53 -8.94 -10.12 -1.40
N SER A 54 -7.98 -9.53 -0.68
CA SER A 54 -6.62 -9.31 -1.20
C SER A 54 -5.66 -10.46 -0.88
N LEU A 55 -5.98 -11.30 0.12
CA LEU A 55 -5.11 -12.41 0.54
C LEU A 55 -4.62 -13.30 -0.62
N PRO A 56 -5.46 -13.77 -1.56
CA PRO A 56 -4.98 -14.64 -2.62
C PRO A 56 -3.91 -14.00 -3.50
N VAL A 57 -4.15 -12.75 -3.92
CA VAL A 57 -3.22 -12.01 -4.78
C VAL A 57 -1.93 -11.67 -4.05
N VAL A 58 -2.02 -11.19 -2.81
CA VAL A 58 -0.86 -10.84 -1.99
C VAL A 58 -0.06 -12.08 -1.63
N GLY A 59 -0.73 -13.17 -1.25
CA GLY A 59 -0.07 -14.45 -0.91
C GLY A 59 0.66 -15.07 -2.09
N LEU A 60 0.02 -15.12 -3.29
CA LEU A 60 0.68 -15.60 -4.49
C LEU A 60 1.88 -14.74 -4.89
N THR A 61 1.75 -13.44 -4.82
CA THR A 61 2.87 -12.53 -5.10
C THR A 61 4.01 -12.76 -4.12
N ALA A 62 3.72 -12.88 -2.84
CA ALA A 62 4.72 -13.07 -1.79
C ALA A 62 5.48 -14.40 -1.95
N ILE A 63 4.77 -15.53 -2.15
CA ILE A 63 5.43 -16.84 -2.26
C ILE A 63 6.35 -16.90 -3.47
N PHE A 64 5.90 -16.45 -4.65
CA PHE A 64 6.73 -16.47 -5.85
C PHE A 64 7.90 -15.49 -5.76
N THR A 65 7.70 -14.33 -5.14
CA THR A 65 8.80 -13.38 -4.90
C THR A 65 9.87 -14.00 -4.00
N GLY A 66 9.48 -14.66 -2.91
CA GLY A 66 10.41 -15.35 -2.03
C GLY A 66 11.17 -16.47 -2.73
N MET A 67 10.48 -17.28 -3.54
CA MET A 67 11.10 -18.33 -4.35
C MET A 67 12.13 -17.78 -5.33
N VAL A 68 11.78 -16.72 -6.07
CA VAL A 68 12.68 -16.09 -7.06
C VAL A 68 13.86 -15.43 -6.37
N LEU A 69 13.62 -14.74 -5.25
CA LEU A 69 14.69 -14.08 -4.49
C LEU A 69 15.73 -15.08 -3.98
N ALA A 70 15.29 -16.24 -3.46
CA ALA A 70 16.19 -17.30 -3.02
C ALA A 70 17.05 -17.85 -4.18
N LEU A 71 16.44 -18.08 -5.37
CA LEU A 71 17.16 -18.53 -6.56
C LEU A 71 18.20 -17.51 -7.05
N GLN A 72 17.80 -16.24 -7.10
CA GLN A 72 18.69 -15.16 -7.55
C GLN A 72 19.83 -14.93 -6.57
N SER A 73 19.56 -14.96 -5.28
CA SER A 73 20.57 -14.86 -4.23
C SER A 73 21.56 -16.03 -4.33
N TYR A 74 21.08 -17.25 -4.54
CA TYR A 74 21.97 -18.41 -4.73
C TYR A 74 22.91 -18.23 -5.92
N THR A 75 22.39 -17.81 -7.07
CA THR A 75 23.20 -17.60 -8.28
C THR A 75 24.30 -16.54 -8.07
N GLY A 76 24.03 -15.54 -7.24
CA GLY A 76 24.99 -14.49 -6.87
C GLY A 76 26.03 -14.98 -5.85
N PHE A 77 25.59 -15.54 -4.74
CA PHE A 77 26.45 -15.92 -3.61
C PHE A 77 27.26 -17.19 -3.82
N ALA A 78 26.80 -18.12 -4.67
CA ALA A 78 27.56 -19.33 -5.02
C ALA A 78 28.93 -19.02 -5.64
N ARG A 79 29.07 -17.89 -6.32
CA ARG A 79 30.34 -17.44 -6.90
C ARG A 79 31.38 -17.07 -5.83
N PHE A 80 30.97 -16.79 -4.64
CA PHE A 80 31.81 -16.36 -3.53
C PHE A 80 31.83 -17.39 -2.37
N SER A 81 31.24 -18.58 -2.58
CA SER A 81 31.07 -19.61 -1.53
C SER A 81 30.38 -19.08 -0.26
N ALA A 82 29.47 -18.10 -0.42
CA ALA A 82 28.75 -17.43 0.66
C ALA A 82 27.28 -17.83 0.74
N GLU A 83 26.99 -19.10 0.44
CA GLU A 83 25.63 -19.63 0.35
C GLU A 83 24.88 -19.60 1.69
N SER A 84 25.60 -19.64 2.82
CA SER A 84 25.04 -19.53 4.15
C SER A 84 24.37 -18.19 4.46
N ALA A 85 24.65 -17.14 3.68
CA ALA A 85 24.03 -15.82 3.84
C ALA A 85 22.64 -15.70 3.19
N ILE A 86 22.21 -16.68 2.38
CA ILE A 86 20.96 -16.61 1.62
C ILE A 86 19.73 -16.47 2.52
N PRO A 87 19.56 -17.26 3.62
CA PRO A 87 18.42 -17.10 4.51
C PRO A 87 18.30 -15.66 5.05
N ASN A 88 19.44 -15.07 5.41
CA ASN A 88 19.51 -13.72 6.00
C ASN A 88 19.08 -12.65 4.97
N VAL A 89 19.58 -12.76 3.74
CA VAL A 89 19.22 -11.84 2.65
C VAL A 89 17.74 -11.96 2.31
N VAL A 90 17.21 -13.18 2.24
CA VAL A 90 15.80 -13.43 1.91
C VAL A 90 14.89 -12.83 2.98
N VAL A 91 15.14 -13.11 4.26
CA VAL A 91 14.25 -12.63 5.33
C VAL A 91 14.27 -11.12 5.43
N VAL A 92 15.43 -10.47 5.43
CA VAL A 92 15.53 -9.01 5.54
C VAL A 92 14.95 -8.30 4.32
N SER A 93 15.24 -8.79 3.11
CA SER A 93 14.71 -8.18 1.89
C SER A 93 13.18 -8.26 1.82
N ILE A 94 12.59 -9.38 2.29
CA ILE A 94 11.15 -9.53 2.30
C ILE A 94 10.55 -8.62 3.38
N THR A 95 10.98 -8.71 4.62
CA THR A 95 10.35 -7.99 5.74
C THR A 95 10.53 -6.48 5.68
N ARG A 96 11.70 -5.99 5.27
CA ARG A 96 11.97 -4.53 5.21
C ARG A 96 11.39 -3.85 3.99
N GLU A 97 11.42 -4.51 2.82
CA GLU A 97 11.18 -3.83 1.55
C GLU A 97 10.12 -4.53 0.69
N LEU A 98 10.38 -5.77 0.26
CA LEU A 98 9.56 -6.42 -0.76
C LEU A 98 8.14 -6.72 -0.28
N GLY A 99 7.97 -7.19 0.95
CA GLY A 99 6.67 -7.47 1.54
C GLY A 99 5.77 -6.24 1.56
N PRO A 100 6.16 -5.17 2.25
CA PRO A 100 5.36 -3.95 2.32
C PRO A 100 5.08 -3.31 0.95
N VAL A 101 6.11 -3.19 0.09
CA VAL A 101 5.98 -2.52 -1.21
C VAL A 101 5.11 -3.34 -2.17
N LEU A 102 5.38 -4.64 -2.33
CA LEU A 102 4.62 -5.46 -3.27
C LEU A 102 3.18 -5.66 -2.82
N ALA A 103 2.95 -5.93 -1.53
CA ALA A 103 1.60 -5.98 -0.99
C ALA A 103 0.88 -4.64 -1.18
N GLY A 104 1.54 -3.51 -0.90
CA GLY A 104 1.00 -2.18 -1.13
C GLY A 104 0.60 -1.92 -2.58
N LEU A 105 1.47 -2.24 -3.55
CA LEU A 105 1.18 -2.05 -4.97
C LEU A 105 0.03 -2.96 -5.45
N MET A 106 -0.01 -4.24 -5.01
CA MET A 106 -1.11 -5.15 -5.35
C MET A 106 -2.44 -4.66 -4.78
N VAL A 107 -2.45 -4.20 -3.53
CA VAL A 107 -3.64 -3.63 -2.88
C VAL A 107 -4.04 -2.30 -3.52
N ALA A 108 -3.09 -1.45 -3.90
CA ALA A 108 -3.39 -0.21 -4.64
C ALA A 108 -4.12 -0.50 -5.96
N GLY A 109 -3.64 -1.48 -6.74
CA GLY A 109 -4.27 -1.88 -7.99
C GLY A 109 -5.68 -2.44 -7.81
N ARG A 110 -5.92 -3.24 -6.77
CA ARG A 110 -7.23 -3.86 -6.53
C ARG A 110 -8.17 -2.96 -5.73
N VAL A 111 -7.76 -2.58 -4.53
CA VAL A 111 -8.61 -1.86 -3.57
C VAL A 111 -8.67 -0.38 -3.88
N GLY A 112 -7.54 0.24 -4.23
CA GLY A 112 -7.49 1.66 -4.60
C GLY A 112 -8.36 1.96 -5.82
N ALA A 113 -8.30 1.11 -6.84
CA ALA A 113 -9.17 1.19 -8.01
C ALA A 113 -10.65 0.98 -7.65
N ALA A 114 -10.96 -0.05 -6.85
CA ALA A 114 -12.33 -0.35 -6.44
C ALA A 114 -12.95 0.79 -5.64
N MET A 115 -12.22 1.37 -4.67
CA MET A 115 -12.67 2.52 -3.90
C MET A 115 -12.93 3.75 -4.78
N ALA A 116 -12.04 4.02 -5.75
CA ALA A 116 -12.21 5.12 -6.69
C ALA A 116 -13.41 4.91 -7.61
N ALA A 117 -13.65 3.67 -8.07
CA ALA A 117 -14.80 3.31 -8.89
C ALA A 117 -16.12 3.48 -8.11
N GLU A 118 -16.18 2.96 -6.88
CA GLU A 118 -17.37 3.02 -6.04
C GLU A 118 -17.76 4.47 -5.70
N ILE A 119 -16.81 5.23 -5.13
CA ILE A 119 -17.05 6.63 -4.76
C ILE A 119 -17.28 7.48 -6.01
N GLY A 120 -16.55 7.21 -7.10
CA GLY A 120 -16.71 7.92 -8.38
C GLY A 120 -18.09 7.68 -8.98
N THR A 121 -18.61 6.46 -8.94
CA THR A 121 -19.98 6.15 -9.36
C THR A 121 -21.00 6.88 -8.50
N MET A 122 -20.84 6.87 -7.16
CA MET A 122 -21.72 7.61 -6.26
C MET A 122 -21.67 9.14 -6.52
N ARG A 123 -20.51 9.65 -6.97
CA ARG A 123 -20.36 11.07 -7.30
C ARG A 123 -21.09 11.45 -8.59
N VAL A 124 -20.92 10.68 -9.65
CA VAL A 124 -21.52 10.98 -10.95
C VAL A 124 -23.03 10.68 -11.00
N THR A 125 -23.55 9.88 -10.08
CA THR A 125 -24.98 9.62 -9.91
C THR A 125 -25.63 10.48 -8.80
N GLU A 126 -24.92 11.53 -8.31
CA GLU A 126 -25.40 12.48 -7.32
C GLU A 126 -25.78 11.89 -5.95
N GLN A 127 -25.38 10.63 -5.66
CA GLN A 127 -25.64 9.98 -4.38
C GLN A 127 -24.92 10.67 -3.21
N ILE A 128 -23.71 11.24 -3.47
CA ILE A 128 -22.98 12.00 -2.45
C ILE A 128 -23.71 13.30 -2.10
N ASP A 129 -24.32 13.95 -3.10
CA ASP A 129 -25.08 15.17 -2.90
C ASP A 129 -26.42 14.85 -2.17
N ALA A 130 -27.05 13.72 -2.48
CA ALA A 130 -28.18 13.21 -1.73
C ALA A 130 -27.86 12.92 -0.25
N LEU A 131 -26.67 12.37 0.06
CA LEU A 131 -26.23 12.20 1.46
C LEU A 131 -26.11 13.53 2.19
N THR A 132 -25.61 14.57 1.53
CA THR A 132 -25.49 15.91 2.15
C THR A 132 -26.85 16.55 2.40
N THR A 133 -27.83 16.38 1.51
CA THR A 133 -29.20 16.88 1.72
C THR A 133 -29.90 16.16 2.88
N LEU A 134 -29.54 14.88 3.13
CA LEU A 134 -29.98 14.11 4.30
C LEU A 134 -29.19 14.41 5.59
N ALA A 135 -28.43 15.51 5.62
CA ALA A 135 -27.58 15.92 6.73
C ALA A 135 -26.53 14.88 7.15
N THR A 136 -26.19 13.94 6.26
CA THR A 136 -25.15 12.94 6.49
C THR A 136 -23.83 13.42 5.88
N ASN A 137 -22.78 13.55 6.69
CA ASN A 137 -21.47 13.99 6.21
C ASN A 137 -20.77 12.88 5.41
N PRO A 138 -20.50 13.09 4.09
CA PRO A 138 -19.87 12.07 3.24
C PRO A 138 -18.47 11.67 3.72
N PHE A 139 -17.69 12.58 4.31
CA PHE A 139 -16.38 12.27 4.86
C PHE A 139 -16.46 11.26 5.99
N LYS A 140 -17.45 11.37 6.87
CA LYS A 140 -17.67 10.43 7.97
C LYS A 140 -18.19 9.08 7.52
N TYR A 141 -19.11 9.11 6.57
CA TYR A 141 -19.83 7.91 6.16
C TYR A 141 -19.06 7.07 5.14
N LEU A 142 -18.38 7.72 4.16
CA LEU A 142 -17.71 7.04 3.07
C LEU A 142 -16.19 6.98 3.24
N ILE A 143 -15.54 8.09 3.63
CA ILE A 143 -14.10 8.23 3.56
C ILE A 143 -13.42 7.70 4.83
N ALA A 144 -13.84 8.15 6.00
CA ALA A 144 -13.22 7.78 7.27
C ALA A 144 -13.16 6.26 7.52
N PRO A 145 -14.24 5.47 7.29
CA PRO A 145 -14.18 4.02 7.45
C PRO A 145 -13.16 3.34 6.55
N ARG A 146 -12.98 3.83 5.29
CA ARG A 146 -12.02 3.29 4.35
C ARG A 146 -10.58 3.60 4.74
N LEU A 147 -10.32 4.83 5.22
CA LEU A 147 -8.99 5.21 5.71
C LEU A 147 -8.58 4.38 6.92
N LEU A 148 -9.46 4.27 7.92
CA LEU A 148 -9.19 3.50 9.13
C LEU A 148 -8.98 2.02 8.82
N ALA A 149 -9.83 1.43 7.97
CA ALA A 149 -9.71 0.05 7.56
C ALA A 149 -8.42 -0.20 6.77
N GLY A 150 -8.08 0.66 5.80
CA GLY A 150 -6.85 0.54 5.01
C GLY A 150 -5.60 0.61 5.86
N THR A 151 -5.55 1.58 6.77
CA THR A 151 -4.40 1.77 7.68
C THR A 151 -4.21 0.59 8.64
N ALA A 152 -5.30 -0.01 9.13
CA ALA A 152 -5.24 -1.11 10.09
C ALA A 152 -5.01 -2.47 9.43
N VAL A 153 -5.56 -2.71 8.24
CA VAL A 153 -5.56 -4.03 7.60
C VAL A 153 -4.28 -4.28 6.80
N LEU A 154 -3.70 -3.26 6.18
CA LEU A 154 -2.51 -3.48 5.35
C LEU A 154 -1.31 -4.01 6.14
N PRO A 155 -1.03 -3.57 7.38
CA PRO A 155 -0.01 -4.22 8.22
C PRO A 155 -0.25 -5.71 8.45
N LEU A 156 -1.50 -6.13 8.67
CA LEU A 156 -1.85 -7.54 8.84
C LEU A 156 -1.63 -8.35 7.55
N LEU A 157 -1.98 -7.78 6.40
CA LEU A 157 -1.71 -8.38 5.09
C LEU A 157 -0.22 -8.54 4.83
N VAL A 158 0.57 -7.52 5.18
CA VAL A 158 2.04 -7.55 5.01
C VAL A 158 2.65 -8.59 5.92
N LEU A 159 2.23 -8.68 7.18
CA LEU A 159 2.71 -9.73 8.09
C LEU A 159 2.47 -11.14 7.52
N ILE A 160 1.29 -11.38 6.95
CA ILE A 160 0.98 -12.65 6.29
C ILE A 160 1.84 -12.84 5.03
N ALA A 161 2.03 -11.78 4.24
CA ALA A 161 2.87 -11.82 3.05
C ALA A 161 4.34 -12.12 3.37
N ASP A 162 4.88 -11.56 4.45
CA ASP A 162 6.24 -11.80 4.90
C ASP A 162 6.45 -13.26 5.29
N ILE A 163 5.52 -13.83 6.07
CA ILE A 163 5.55 -15.25 6.44
C ILE A 163 5.51 -16.15 5.19
N ILE A 164 4.57 -15.87 4.28
CA ILE A 164 4.41 -16.66 3.04
C ILE A 164 5.64 -16.49 2.13
N GLY A 165 6.20 -15.30 2.02
CA GLY A 165 7.35 -15.01 1.18
C GLY A 165 8.63 -15.68 1.70
N VAL A 166 8.90 -15.60 3.00
CA VAL A 166 10.03 -16.31 3.64
C VAL A 166 9.85 -17.81 3.49
N PHE A 167 8.64 -18.34 3.66
CA PHE A 167 8.33 -19.75 3.42
C PHE A 167 8.58 -20.15 1.96
N GLY A 168 8.24 -19.30 0.99
CA GLY A 168 8.57 -19.52 -0.43
C GLY A 168 10.09 -19.65 -0.67
N GLY A 169 10.88 -18.78 -0.05
CA GLY A 169 12.35 -18.85 -0.06
C GLY A 169 12.88 -20.13 0.55
N TYR A 170 12.31 -20.55 1.70
CA TYR A 170 12.63 -21.81 2.36
C TYR A 170 12.38 -23.03 1.45
N LEU A 171 11.21 -23.10 0.81
CA LEU A 171 10.86 -24.22 -0.07
C LEU A 171 11.90 -24.42 -1.17
N VAL A 172 12.29 -23.35 -1.85
CA VAL A 172 13.28 -23.44 -2.93
C VAL A 172 14.67 -23.78 -2.39
N SER A 173 15.08 -23.15 -1.30
CA SER A 173 16.42 -23.38 -0.72
C SER A 173 16.60 -24.83 -0.23
N VAL A 174 15.60 -25.42 0.39
CA VAL A 174 15.70 -26.78 0.93
C VAL A 174 15.49 -27.82 -0.16
N TYR A 175 14.40 -27.72 -0.93
CA TYR A 175 14.01 -28.80 -1.85
C TYR A 175 14.74 -28.75 -3.20
N LYS A 176 15.16 -27.57 -3.65
CA LYS A 176 15.84 -27.42 -4.94
C LYS A 176 17.33 -27.19 -4.81
N LEU A 177 17.78 -26.43 -3.81
CA LEU A 177 19.19 -26.11 -3.62
C LEU A 177 19.90 -27.02 -2.62
N GLY A 178 19.17 -27.91 -1.92
CA GLY A 178 19.74 -28.91 -1.03
C GLY A 178 20.23 -28.38 0.33
N PHE A 179 19.73 -27.26 0.79
CA PHE A 179 20.11 -26.69 2.09
C PHE A 179 19.52 -27.51 3.22
N ASN A 180 20.21 -27.52 4.36
CA ASN A 180 19.67 -28.11 5.56
C ASN A 180 18.53 -27.21 6.11
N GLY A 181 17.31 -27.76 6.18
CA GLY A 181 16.12 -27.00 6.58
C GLY A 181 16.20 -26.46 8.01
N ALA A 182 16.80 -27.22 8.95
CA ALA A 182 16.95 -26.76 10.33
C ALA A 182 17.91 -25.57 10.43
N THR A 183 19.05 -25.64 9.74
CA THR A 183 20.03 -24.55 9.68
C THR A 183 19.44 -23.32 8.99
N TYR A 184 18.65 -23.51 7.93
CA TYR A 184 17.98 -22.39 7.23
C TYR A 184 17.04 -21.63 8.18
N ILE A 185 16.19 -22.32 8.92
CA ILE A 185 15.24 -21.71 9.87
C ILE A 185 15.99 -21.03 11.02
N SER A 186 17.02 -21.70 11.59
CA SER A 186 17.83 -21.12 12.67
C SER A 186 18.47 -19.80 12.24
N ASN A 187 19.13 -19.78 11.08
CA ASN A 187 19.76 -18.56 10.54
C ASN A 187 18.73 -17.46 10.26
N THR A 188 17.56 -17.83 9.72
CA THR A 188 16.48 -16.87 9.44
C THR A 188 15.97 -16.19 10.72
N LEU A 189 15.75 -16.98 11.78
CA LEU A 189 15.23 -16.46 13.06
C LEU A 189 16.29 -15.67 13.85
N GLU A 190 17.54 -16.10 13.80
CA GLU A 190 18.65 -15.43 14.49
C GLU A 190 18.98 -14.08 13.88
N PHE A 191 18.84 -13.95 12.55
CA PHE A 191 19.19 -12.73 11.84
C PHE A 191 18.03 -11.71 11.78
N LEU A 192 16.79 -12.14 11.97
CA LEU A 192 15.61 -11.26 11.93
C LEU A 192 15.51 -10.42 13.20
N GLU A 193 15.75 -9.13 13.07
CA GLU A 193 15.57 -8.18 14.16
C GLU A 193 14.12 -7.67 14.27
N VAL A 194 13.69 -7.36 15.49
CA VAL A 194 12.34 -6.78 15.73
C VAL A 194 12.18 -5.46 14.96
N GLN A 195 13.26 -4.71 14.82
CA GLN A 195 13.25 -3.43 14.09
C GLN A 195 12.89 -3.62 12.60
N ASP A 196 13.27 -4.74 11.98
CA ASP A 196 12.95 -5.06 10.59
C ASP A 196 11.45 -5.22 10.38
N VAL A 197 10.85 -6.03 11.24
CA VAL A 197 9.40 -6.27 11.23
C VAL A 197 8.62 -4.99 11.51
N VAL A 198 9.03 -4.23 12.54
CA VAL A 198 8.37 -2.98 12.91
C VAL A 198 8.45 -1.96 11.77
N SER A 199 9.61 -1.80 11.14
CA SER A 199 9.75 -0.87 9.99
C SER A 199 8.83 -1.26 8.84
N GLY A 200 8.74 -2.57 8.51
CA GLY A 200 7.83 -3.10 7.50
C GLY A 200 6.36 -2.83 7.82
N LEU A 201 5.95 -3.06 9.07
CA LEU A 201 4.57 -2.81 9.51
C LEU A 201 4.21 -1.32 9.53
N VAL A 202 5.13 -0.44 9.92
CA VAL A 202 4.94 1.02 9.86
C VAL A 202 4.78 1.47 8.41
N LYS A 203 5.65 1.00 7.49
CA LYS A 203 5.50 1.25 6.05
C LYS A 203 4.12 0.80 5.57
N ALA A 204 3.72 -0.41 5.92
CA ALA A 204 2.42 -0.96 5.55
C ALA A 204 1.25 -0.09 6.03
N ALA A 205 1.28 0.41 7.27
CA ALA A 205 0.24 1.28 7.80
C ALA A 205 0.13 2.59 6.99
N VAL A 206 1.28 3.21 6.69
CA VAL A 206 1.35 4.42 5.86
C VAL A 206 0.84 4.14 4.44
N PHE A 207 1.23 3.02 3.83
CA PHE A 207 0.78 2.66 2.48
C PHE A 207 -0.72 2.39 2.45
N GLY A 208 -1.28 1.73 3.47
CA GLY A 208 -2.72 1.52 3.60
C GLY A 208 -3.51 2.82 3.68
N PHE A 209 -2.99 3.78 4.43
CA PHE A 209 -3.54 5.13 4.49
C PHE A 209 -3.48 5.82 3.12
N LEU A 210 -2.33 5.79 2.43
CA LEU A 210 -2.14 6.43 1.13
C LEU A 210 -3.05 5.83 0.05
N ILE A 211 -3.19 4.50 0.00
CA ILE A 211 -4.06 3.80 -0.95
C ILE A 211 -5.52 4.23 -0.75
N ALA A 212 -6.01 4.18 0.48
CA ALA A 212 -7.37 4.56 0.80
C ALA A 212 -7.60 6.06 0.54
N LEU A 213 -6.63 6.92 0.87
CA LEU A 213 -6.70 8.35 0.62
C LEU A 213 -6.81 8.66 -0.87
N MET A 214 -5.91 8.08 -1.69
CA MET A 214 -5.89 8.35 -3.13
C MET A 214 -7.09 7.75 -3.85
N GLY A 215 -7.54 6.55 -3.44
CA GLY A 215 -8.79 5.96 -3.92
C GLY A 215 -10.01 6.85 -3.65
N CYS A 216 -10.15 7.30 -2.40
CA CYS A 216 -11.23 8.20 -2.01
C CYS A 216 -11.13 9.58 -2.68
N TYR A 217 -9.93 10.18 -2.75
CA TYR A 217 -9.73 11.51 -3.33
C TYR A 217 -10.09 11.55 -4.82
N ASN A 218 -9.58 10.60 -5.61
CA ASN A 218 -9.83 10.55 -7.04
C ASN A 218 -11.31 10.20 -7.33
N GLY A 219 -11.90 9.26 -6.58
CA GLY A 219 -13.32 8.94 -6.69
C GLY A 219 -14.21 10.13 -6.35
N TYR A 220 -13.95 10.83 -5.25
CA TYR A 220 -14.75 11.98 -4.80
C TYR A 220 -14.74 13.16 -5.78
N HIS A 221 -13.65 13.34 -6.53
CA HIS A 221 -13.50 14.40 -7.53
C HIS A 221 -13.80 13.92 -8.95
N SER A 222 -14.33 12.72 -9.14
CA SER A 222 -14.71 12.19 -10.45
C SER A 222 -15.78 13.06 -11.10
N ARG A 223 -15.66 13.28 -12.44
CA ARG A 223 -16.58 14.06 -13.26
C ARG A 223 -16.65 13.48 -14.67
N GLY A 224 -17.75 13.68 -15.36
CA GLY A 224 -17.89 13.25 -16.77
C GLY A 224 -18.43 11.82 -16.94
N GLY A 225 -19.26 11.37 -16.01
CA GLY A 225 -19.97 10.09 -16.12
C GLY A 225 -19.05 8.88 -16.03
N ALA A 226 -19.36 7.79 -16.69
CA ALA A 226 -18.63 6.54 -16.63
C ALA A 226 -17.17 6.65 -17.08
N GLN A 227 -16.89 7.47 -18.10
CA GLN A 227 -15.51 7.70 -18.56
C GLN A 227 -14.67 8.40 -17.48
N GLY A 228 -15.27 9.35 -16.76
CA GLY A 228 -14.59 10.02 -15.63
C GLY A 228 -14.31 9.09 -14.46
N VAL A 229 -15.21 8.15 -14.19
CA VAL A 229 -14.98 7.10 -13.17
C VAL A 229 -13.80 6.22 -13.58
N GLY A 230 -13.72 5.78 -14.84
CA GLY A 230 -12.58 5.02 -15.35
C GLY A 230 -11.24 5.77 -15.24
N ALA A 231 -11.23 7.08 -15.57
CA ALA A 231 -10.04 7.91 -15.36
C ALA A 231 -9.67 8.05 -13.88
N ALA A 232 -10.65 8.21 -12.99
CA ALA A 232 -10.42 8.31 -11.54
C ALA A 232 -9.80 7.02 -10.97
N THR A 233 -10.22 5.83 -11.43
CA THR A 233 -9.62 4.56 -11.00
C THR A 233 -8.15 4.46 -11.38
N THR A 234 -7.82 4.77 -12.64
CA THR A 234 -6.43 4.76 -13.10
C THR A 234 -5.57 5.78 -12.32
N ASN A 235 -6.06 7.00 -12.16
CA ASN A 235 -5.35 8.05 -11.43
C ASN A 235 -5.16 7.68 -9.95
N ALA A 236 -6.11 7.00 -9.32
CA ALA A 236 -5.99 6.52 -7.95
C ALA A 236 -4.85 5.53 -7.80
N VAL A 237 -4.77 4.54 -8.69
CA VAL A 237 -3.70 3.53 -8.67
C VAL A 237 -2.35 4.16 -8.92
N VAL A 238 -2.22 4.98 -9.96
CA VAL A 238 -0.95 5.61 -10.33
C VAL A 238 -0.44 6.53 -9.21
N SER A 239 -1.31 7.40 -8.68
CA SER A 239 -0.92 8.32 -7.60
C SER A 239 -0.59 7.59 -6.31
N ALA A 240 -1.35 6.55 -5.94
CA ALA A 240 -1.03 5.71 -4.77
C ALA A 240 0.33 5.01 -4.95
N SER A 241 0.60 4.43 -6.12
CA SER A 241 1.87 3.76 -6.40
C SER A 241 3.08 4.70 -6.33
N ILE A 242 2.96 5.89 -6.89
CA ILE A 242 4.03 6.92 -6.80
C ILE A 242 4.28 7.29 -5.33
N LEU A 243 3.22 7.52 -4.55
CA LEU A 243 3.35 7.85 -3.13
C LEU A 243 3.94 6.69 -2.32
N ILE A 244 3.51 5.45 -2.57
CA ILE A 244 4.09 4.26 -1.92
C ILE A 244 5.60 4.21 -2.14
N LEU A 245 6.07 4.32 -3.39
CA LEU A 245 7.49 4.26 -3.70
C LEU A 245 8.27 5.44 -3.09
N SER A 246 7.69 6.64 -3.10
CA SER A 246 8.31 7.82 -2.50
C SER A 246 8.41 7.70 -0.97
N PHE A 247 7.33 7.32 -0.31
CA PHE A 247 7.30 7.14 1.15
C PHE A 247 8.09 5.92 1.60
N ASN A 248 8.23 4.89 0.76
CA ASN A 248 9.10 3.76 1.04
C ASN A 248 10.53 4.24 1.30
N TYR A 249 11.09 5.03 0.37
CA TYR A 249 12.43 5.59 0.53
C TYR A 249 12.55 6.46 1.80
N LEU A 250 11.59 7.38 2.01
CA LEU A 250 11.62 8.29 3.16
C LEU A 250 11.57 7.55 4.51
N ILE A 251 10.73 6.51 4.62
CA ILE A 251 10.62 5.74 5.86
C ILE A 251 11.85 4.87 6.06
N THR A 252 12.40 4.27 4.99
CA THR A 252 13.66 3.51 5.09
C THR A 252 14.80 4.38 5.57
N GLU A 253 14.94 5.58 5.02
CA GLU A 253 15.92 6.57 5.45
C GLU A 253 15.75 6.91 6.93
N LEU A 254 14.51 7.15 7.38
CA LEU A 254 14.23 7.49 8.78
C LEU A 254 14.59 6.37 9.77
N PHE A 255 14.41 5.10 9.39
CA PHE A 255 14.68 3.95 10.26
C PHE A 255 16.15 3.52 10.25
N PHE A 256 16.83 3.65 9.11
CA PHE A 256 18.15 3.03 8.86
C PHE A 256 19.25 4.04 8.46
N ALA A 257 18.95 5.34 8.28
CA ALA A 257 19.98 6.36 8.12
C ALA A 257 20.72 6.53 9.45
N ARG A 258 21.94 5.99 9.50
CA ARG A 258 22.94 6.25 10.52
C ARG A 258 24.22 6.67 9.87
#